data_acd7aa205d27364ac890dd5044fc4fde
#
_entry.id   acd7aa205d27364ac890dd5044fc4fde
#
_cell.length_a   1.000
_cell.length_b   1.000
_cell.length_c   1.000
_cell.angle_alpha   90.00
_cell.angle_beta   90.00
_cell.angle_gamma   90.00
#
_symmetry.space_group_name_H-M   'P 1'
#
loop_
_entity.id
_entity.type
_entity.pdbx_description
1 polymer ?
#
loop_
_entity_poly.entity_id
_entity_poly.type
_entity_poly.pdbx_seq_one_letter_code
_entity_poly.pdbx_strand_id
1 'polypeptide(L)'
;ANATCSYFADCAAKIQSWTCKSGYEKSGNSYIAAVKIGSYIYSDGSIGNEIIANKTIIAIIVDTSSRLAMSLEIETVKDGTEADTFCKNFTTQGTSSGSWSCPTMNDLQLIYNNKSILNNSLHNAGRPRLNGEDNIDPVYGNNWRYWSSEMTNYGNRRAMLLGKGNITSFNNSWPGYTIPVRKY
;
A
#
# COMPACT_ATOMS: atom_id res chain seq x y z
N ALA A 1 -22.14 -1.57 7.33
CA ALA A 1 -22.33 -2.65 8.32
C ALA A 1 -21.92 -2.11 9.70
N ASN A 2 -22.84 -2.09 10.65
CA ASN A 2 -22.56 -1.61 11.99
C ASN A 2 -21.65 -2.64 12.69
N ALA A 3 -20.53 -2.15 13.26
CA ALA A 3 -19.72 -2.97 14.13
C ALA A 3 -20.59 -3.40 15.34
N THR A 4 -20.81 -4.70 15.47
CA THR A 4 -21.56 -5.23 16.62
C THR A 4 -20.56 -5.58 17.69
N CYS A 5 -20.55 -4.83 18.79
CA CYS A 5 -19.88 -5.21 20.01
C CYS A 5 -20.91 -5.85 20.95
N SER A 6 -20.56 -7.01 21.50
CA SER A 6 -21.42 -7.67 22.47
C SER A 6 -21.26 -7.01 23.84
N TYR A 7 -22.39 -6.67 24.42
CA TYR A 7 -22.49 -6.05 25.73
C TYR A 7 -22.95 -7.11 26.75
N PHE A 8 -22.17 -7.30 27.78
CA PHE A 8 -22.56 -8.12 28.92
C PHE A 8 -22.83 -7.22 30.15
N ALA A 9 -24.09 -7.11 30.51
CA ALA A 9 -24.47 -6.49 31.78
C ALA A 9 -24.74 -7.60 32.80
N ASP A 10 -24.09 -7.52 33.93
CA ASP A 10 -24.52 -8.27 35.09
C ASP A 10 -25.70 -7.50 35.76
N CYS A 11 -26.56 -8.24 36.49
CA CYS A 11 -27.77 -7.70 37.17
C CYS A 11 -27.48 -6.60 38.20
N ALA A 12 -26.22 -6.25 38.43
CA ALA A 12 -25.77 -5.18 39.32
C ALA A 12 -25.41 -3.87 38.62
N ALA A 13 -25.82 -3.68 37.35
CA ALA A 13 -25.61 -2.46 36.55
C ALA A 13 -24.15 -2.00 36.37
N LYS A 14 -23.17 -2.90 36.46
CA LYS A 14 -21.78 -2.59 36.09
C LYS A 14 -21.44 -3.24 34.77
N ILE A 15 -21.02 -2.43 33.79
CA ILE A 15 -20.42 -2.91 32.54
C ILE A 15 -19.11 -3.59 32.90
N GLN A 16 -19.04 -4.91 32.80
CA GLN A 16 -17.84 -5.67 33.16
C GLN A 16 -16.87 -5.91 32.01
N SER A 17 -17.34 -6.04 30.80
CA SER A 17 -16.46 -6.19 29.62
C SER A 17 -17.15 -5.86 28.30
N TRP A 18 -16.37 -5.42 27.35
CA TRP A 18 -16.77 -5.27 25.97
C TRP A 18 -15.86 -6.14 25.11
N THR A 19 -16.42 -7.00 24.29
CA THR A 19 -15.67 -7.70 23.25
C THR A 19 -16.02 -7.12 21.89
N CYS A 20 -15.01 -6.64 21.18
CA CYS A 20 -15.21 -6.16 19.85
C CYS A 20 -15.15 -7.33 18.84
N LYS A 21 -15.94 -7.23 17.79
CA LYS A 21 -15.76 -8.09 16.63
C LYS A 21 -14.33 -7.98 16.13
N SER A 22 -13.72 -9.08 15.69
CA SER A 22 -12.36 -9.09 15.13
C SER A 22 -12.16 -7.97 14.11
N GLY A 23 -11.10 -7.21 14.25
CA GLY A 23 -10.77 -6.08 13.36
C GLY A 23 -11.23 -4.70 13.83
N TYR A 24 -11.75 -4.60 15.07
CA TYR A 24 -12.12 -3.32 15.69
C TYR A 24 -11.45 -3.14 17.02
N GLU A 25 -11.11 -1.90 17.36
CA GLU A 25 -10.59 -1.49 18.67
C GLU A 25 -11.45 -0.38 19.25
N LYS A 26 -11.45 -0.28 20.59
CA LYS A 26 -12.17 0.75 21.30
C LYS A 26 -11.37 2.04 21.30
N SER A 27 -12.01 3.13 20.87
CA SER A 27 -11.46 4.49 20.94
C SER A 27 -12.48 5.39 21.65
N GLY A 28 -12.25 5.67 22.93
CA GLY A 28 -13.23 6.38 23.76
C GLY A 28 -14.57 5.65 23.84
N ASN A 29 -15.66 6.31 23.43
CA ASN A 29 -17.01 5.72 23.34
C ASN A 29 -17.34 5.21 21.93
N SER A 30 -16.37 5.17 21.02
CA SER A 30 -16.52 4.73 19.63
C SER A 30 -15.64 3.52 19.34
N TYR A 31 -15.99 2.78 18.30
CA TYR A 31 -15.20 1.69 17.76
C TYR A 31 -14.66 2.09 16.42
N ILE A 32 -13.35 2.00 16.27
CA ILE A 32 -12.65 2.25 15.02
C ILE A 32 -12.14 0.92 14.45
N ALA A 33 -12.05 0.83 13.14
CA ALA A 33 -11.39 -0.31 12.53
C ALA A 33 -9.93 -0.34 12.98
N ALA A 34 -9.47 -1.48 13.50
CA ALA A 34 -8.06 -1.65 13.82
C ALA A 34 -7.24 -1.50 12.53
N VAL A 35 -6.28 -0.58 12.56
CA VAL A 35 -5.40 -0.33 11.43
C VAL A 35 -4.45 -1.51 11.26
N LYS A 36 -4.46 -2.11 10.08
CA LYS A 36 -3.62 -3.27 9.74
C LYS A 36 -3.08 -3.17 8.32
N ILE A 37 -2.10 -4.01 8.01
CA ILE A 37 -1.61 -4.16 6.64
C ILE A 37 -2.78 -4.54 5.73
N GLY A 38 -2.87 -3.88 4.57
CA GLY A 38 -3.96 -4.06 3.62
C GLY A 38 -5.20 -3.20 3.90
N SER A 39 -5.27 -2.44 5.01
CA SER A 39 -6.33 -1.45 5.23
C SER A 39 -6.28 -0.34 4.19
N TYR A 40 -7.44 0.22 3.87
CA TYR A 40 -7.60 1.31 2.92
C TYR A 40 -7.54 2.66 3.63
N ILE A 41 -6.88 3.62 3.00
CA ILE A 41 -6.95 5.04 3.36
C ILE A 41 -7.87 5.71 2.35
N TYR A 42 -8.85 6.46 2.85
CA TYR A 42 -9.81 7.19 2.03
C TYR A 42 -9.41 8.66 1.86
N SER A 43 -9.98 9.31 0.85
CA SER A 43 -9.72 10.72 0.53
C SER A 43 -10.09 11.71 1.66
N ASP A 44 -10.96 11.31 2.59
CA ASP A 44 -11.31 12.06 3.79
C ASP A 44 -10.34 11.84 4.97
N GLY A 45 -9.26 11.07 4.75
CA GLY A 45 -8.27 10.72 5.77
C GLY A 45 -8.67 9.56 6.68
N SER A 46 -9.90 9.05 6.59
CA SER A 46 -10.32 7.90 7.39
C SER A 46 -9.65 6.61 6.91
N ILE A 47 -9.53 5.63 7.82
CA ILE A 47 -8.97 4.31 7.52
C ILE A 47 -10.04 3.24 7.76
N GLY A 48 -10.08 2.24 6.89
CA GLY A 48 -11.02 1.12 7.00
C GLY A 48 -10.48 -0.17 6.43
N ASN A 49 -11.07 -1.29 6.84
CA ASN A 49 -10.69 -2.64 6.41
C ASN A 49 -11.56 -3.19 5.27
N GLU A 50 -12.60 -2.47 4.90
CA GLU A 50 -13.59 -2.85 3.89
C GLU A 50 -13.76 -1.71 2.90
N ILE A 51 -14.22 -2.00 1.71
CA ILE A 51 -14.57 -0.97 0.72
C ILE A 51 -15.90 -0.34 1.14
N ILE A 52 -15.86 0.97 1.36
CA ILE A 52 -17.05 1.74 1.76
C ILE A 52 -17.60 2.44 0.52
N ALA A 53 -18.87 2.17 0.22
CA ALA A 53 -19.58 2.86 -0.86
C ALA A 53 -19.51 4.39 -0.62
N ASN A 54 -19.32 5.15 -1.68
CA ASN A 54 -19.20 6.61 -1.67
C ASN A 54 -17.93 7.18 -1.00
N LYS A 55 -16.95 6.35 -0.65
CA LYS A 55 -15.61 6.81 -0.27
C LYS A 55 -14.58 6.45 -1.33
N THR A 56 -13.76 7.43 -1.70
CA THR A 56 -12.65 7.20 -2.63
C THR A 56 -11.46 6.66 -1.88
N ILE A 57 -10.97 5.47 -2.27
CA ILE A 57 -9.74 4.89 -1.74
C ILE A 57 -8.57 5.59 -2.43
N ILE A 58 -7.60 6.06 -1.64
CA ILE A 58 -6.40 6.75 -2.15
C ILE A 58 -5.11 5.98 -1.90
N ALA A 59 -5.09 5.10 -0.92
CA ALA A 59 -3.91 4.31 -0.58
C ALA A 59 -4.28 2.99 0.11
N ILE A 60 -3.30 2.08 0.15
CA ILE A 60 -3.35 0.82 0.93
C ILE A 60 -2.17 0.83 1.91
N ILE A 61 -2.43 0.46 3.16
CA ILE A 61 -1.41 0.39 4.21
C ILE A 61 -0.49 -0.80 3.94
N VAL A 62 0.80 -0.51 3.80
CA VAL A 62 1.86 -1.50 3.58
C VAL A 62 2.45 -1.96 4.90
N ASP A 63 2.68 -1.04 5.82
CA ASP A 63 3.27 -1.32 7.13
C ASP A 63 2.77 -0.31 8.16
N THR A 64 2.35 -0.82 9.33
CA THR A 64 1.81 0.02 10.40
C THR A 64 2.90 0.63 11.28
N SER A 65 4.03 -0.06 11.45
CA SER A 65 5.14 0.38 12.30
C SER A 65 5.84 1.60 11.72
N SER A 66 6.14 1.57 10.43
CA SER A 66 6.76 2.69 9.70
C SER A 66 5.74 3.69 9.14
N ARG A 67 4.44 3.42 9.32
CA ARG A 67 3.32 4.19 8.77
C ARG A 67 3.42 4.36 7.24
N LEU A 68 3.78 3.29 6.56
CA LEU A 68 3.93 3.27 5.10
C LEU A 68 2.63 2.89 4.43
N ALA A 69 2.25 3.66 3.42
CA ALA A 69 1.15 3.33 2.51
C ALA A 69 1.61 3.44 1.05
N MET A 70 1.03 2.65 0.17
CA MET A 70 1.25 2.69 -1.27
C MET A 70 0.00 3.18 -2.00
N SER A 71 0.18 3.79 -3.16
CA SER A 71 -0.92 4.14 -4.07
C SER A 71 -1.60 2.88 -4.62
N LEU A 72 -2.79 3.05 -5.21
CA LEU A 72 -3.47 2.01 -5.97
C LEU A 72 -2.98 1.97 -7.44
N GLU A 73 -2.21 2.98 -7.83
CA GLU A 73 -1.68 3.10 -9.19
C GLU A 73 -0.27 2.51 -9.25
N ILE A 74 -0.09 1.60 -10.20
CA ILE A 74 1.19 1.00 -10.58
C ILE A 74 1.45 1.45 -11.99
N GLU A 75 2.49 2.26 -12.20
CA GLU A 75 2.78 2.85 -13.50
C GLU A 75 3.93 2.15 -14.19
N THR A 76 3.76 1.92 -15.49
CA THR A 76 4.84 1.49 -16.36
C THR A 76 5.60 2.72 -16.83
N VAL A 77 6.89 2.74 -16.61
CA VAL A 77 7.76 3.87 -16.94
C VAL A 77 8.86 3.42 -17.90
N LYS A 78 9.26 4.31 -18.80
CA LYS A 78 10.32 4.01 -19.80
C LYS A 78 11.71 3.97 -19.19
N ASP A 79 11.90 4.66 -18.06
CA ASP A 79 13.18 4.76 -17.35
C ASP A 79 12.99 5.17 -15.88
N GLY A 80 14.06 5.12 -15.11
CA GLY A 80 14.00 5.49 -13.70
C GLY A 80 13.83 7.00 -13.44
N THR A 81 14.16 7.87 -14.40
CA THR A 81 13.93 9.31 -14.30
C THR A 81 12.45 9.64 -14.43
N GLU A 82 11.77 8.93 -15.34
CA GLU A 82 10.31 9.02 -15.46
C GLU A 82 9.62 8.51 -14.19
N ALA A 83 10.15 7.45 -13.56
CA ALA A 83 9.66 6.97 -12.27
C ALA A 83 9.68 8.08 -11.21
N ASP A 84 10.80 8.80 -11.07
CA ASP A 84 10.91 9.92 -10.13
C ASP A 84 9.91 11.02 -10.44
N THR A 85 9.80 11.37 -11.72
CA THR A 85 8.88 12.41 -12.19
C THR A 85 7.43 12.01 -11.91
N PHE A 86 7.07 10.77 -12.19
CA PHE A 86 5.74 10.24 -11.92
C PHE A 86 5.42 10.31 -10.42
N CYS A 87 6.27 9.74 -9.57
CA CYS A 87 6.01 9.71 -8.12
C CYS A 87 5.92 11.12 -7.52
N LYS A 88 6.80 12.04 -7.93
CA LYS A 88 6.83 13.43 -7.44
C LYS A 88 5.57 14.20 -7.82
N ASN A 89 5.05 13.97 -9.03
CA ASN A 89 3.88 14.66 -9.55
C ASN A 89 2.58 13.93 -9.25
N PHE A 90 2.67 12.71 -8.68
CA PHE A 90 1.50 11.89 -8.40
C PHE A 90 0.57 12.61 -7.42
N THR A 91 -0.71 12.63 -7.77
CA THR A 91 -1.78 13.15 -6.93
C THR A 91 -3.00 12.24 -7.04
N THR A 92 -3.75 12.17 -5.97
CA THR A 92 -5.07 11.54 -5.94
C THR A 92 -5.99 12.37 -5.08
N GLN A 93 -7.27 12.12 -5.10
CA GLN A 93 -8.26 12.90 -4.37
C GLN A 93 -7.87 13.04 -2.89
N GLY A 94 -7.80 14.29 -2.40
CA GLY A 94 -7.40 14.60 -1.01
C GLY A 94 -5.89 14.60 -0.77
N THR A 95 -5.05 14.51 -1.83
CA THR A 95 -3.60 14.66 -1.73
C THR A 95 -3.10 15.75 -2.67
N SER A 96 -1.93 16.33 -2.34
CA SER A 96 -1.26 17.34 -3.15
C SER A 96 0.00 16.78 -3.81
N SER A 97 0.49 17.44 -4.84
CA SER A 97 1.80 17.17 -5.43
C SER A 97 2.89 17.25 -4.36
N GLY A 98 3.84 16.31 -4.40
CA GLY A 98 4.92 16.21 -3.41
C GLY A 98 4.54 15.48 -2.11
N SER A 99 3.28 15.07 -1.93
CA SER A 99 2.89 14.22 -0.78
C SER A 99 3.20 12.74 -1.00
N TRP A 100 3.67 12.39 -2.19
CA TRP A 100 4.09 11.06 -2.60
C TRP A 100 5.55 11.06 -3.04
N SER A 101 6.20 9.92 -2.91
CA SER A 101 7.58 9.69 -3.32
C SER A 101 7.74 8.33 -3.98
N CYS A 102 8.80 8.15 -4.75
CA CYS A 102 9.22 6.82 -5.16
C CYS A 102 9.66 6.01 -3.94
N PRO A 103 9.39 4.70 -3.91
CA PRO A 103 9.76 3.85 -2.81
C PRO A 103 11.29 3.77 -2.65
N THR A 104 11.78 3.71 -1.43
CA THR A 104 13.13 3.25 -1.13
C THR A 104 13.23 1.73 -1.31
N MET A 105 14.45 1.16 -1.27
CA MET A 105 14.60 -0.29 -1.27
C MET A 105 13.93 -0.95 -0.06
N ASN A 106 13.97 -0.28 1.10
CA ASN A 106 13.29 -0.75 2.30
C ASN A 106 11.75 -0.76 2.11
N ASP A 107 11.19 0.27 1.48
CA ASP A 107 9.76 0.31 1.19
C ASP A 107 9.35 -0.81 0.23
N LEU A 108 10.15 -1.06 -0.82
CA LEU A 108 9.92 -2.18 -1.74
C LEU A 108 10.02 -3.54 -1.02
N GLN A 109 10.93 -3.69 -0.06
CA GLN A 109 11.03 -4.90 0.76
C GLN A 109 9.77 -5.11 1.62
N LEU A 110 9.24 -4.06 2.21
CA LEU A 110 7.98 -4.12 2.97
C LEU A 110 6.79 -4.47 2.06
N ILE A 111 6.73 -3.90 0.86
CA ILE A 111 5.72 -4.24 -0.16
C ILE A 111 5.85 -5.71 -0.54
N TYR A 112 7.05 -6.20 -0.82
CA TYR A 112 7.29 -7.60 -1.17
C TYR A 112 6.87 -8.56 -0.05
N ASN A 113 7.27 -8.29 1.18
CA ASN A 113 6.95 -9.14 2.33
C ASN A 113 5.44 -9.25 2.57
N ASN A 114 4.68 -8.21 2.21
CA ASN A 114 3.24 -8.14 2.39
C ASN A 114 2.45 -8.31 1.07
N LYS A 115 3.12 -8.70 -0.01
CA LYS A 115 2.58 -8.76 -1.38
C LYS A 115 1.23 -9.48 -1.48
N SER A 116 1.09 -10.62 -0.81
CA SER A 116 -0.15 -11.39 -0.84
C SER A 116 -1.35 -10.61 -0.29
N ILE A 117 -1.18 -9.96 0.85
CA ILE A 117 -2.23 -9.15 1.48
C ILE A 117 -2.54 -7.92 0.61
N LEU A 118 -1.51 -7.25 0.11
CA LEU A 118 -1.65 -6.06 -0.74
C LEU A 118 -2.35 -6.38 -2.05
N ASN A 119 -2.03 -7.53 -2.67
CA ASN A 119 -2.69 -7.99 -3.88
C ASN A 119 -4.17 -8.29 -3.67
N ASN A 120 -4.55 -8.84 -2.51
CA ASN A 120 -5.96 -9.03 -2.17
C ASN A 120 -6.68 -7.69 -2.01
N SER A 121 -6.04 -6.71 -1.36
CA SER A 121 -6.61 -5.37 -1.20
C SER A 121 -6.75 -4.64 -2.54
N LEU A 122 -5.74 -4.72 -3.42
CA LEU A 122 -5.80 -4.17 -4.78
C LEU A 122 -6.93 -4.83 -5.58
N HIS A 123 -6.99 -6.16 -5.58
CA HIS A 123 -8.04 -6.90 -6.28
C HIS A 123 -9.44 -6.52 -5.81
N ASN A 124 -9.66 -6.45 -4.51
CA ASN A 124 -10.93 -6.04 -3.93
C ASN A 124 -11.30 -4.59 -4.33
N ALA A 125 -10.31 -3.70 -4.45
CA ALA A 125 -10.49 -2.34 -4.93
C ALA A 125 -10.66 -2.23 -6.45
N GLY A 126 -10.73 -3.35 -7.20
CA GLY A 126 -10.84 -3.36 -8.65
C GLY A 126 -9.58 -2.88 -9.37
N ARG A 127 -8.41 -3.02 -8.74
CA ARG A 127 -7.12 -2.57 -9.26
C ARG A 127 -6.23 -3.74 -9.68
N PRO A 128 -5.31 -3.51 -10.65
CA PRO A 128 -4.30 -4.49 -11.00
C PRO A 128 -3.48 -4.91 -9.78
N ARG A 129 -3.14 -6.18 -9.71
CA ARG A 129 -2.25 -6.70 -8.67
C ARG A 129 -0.81 -6.28 -8.91
N LEU A 130 -0.04 -6.22 -7.85
CA LEU A 130 1.42 -6.17 -7.95
C LEU A 130 1.88 -7.38 -8.77
N ASN A 131 2.61 -7.13 -9.82
CA ASN A 131 3.03 -8.19 -10.73
C ASN A 131 3.93 -9.18 -10.00
N GLY A 132 3.65 -10.42 -10.16
CA GLY A 132 4.31 -11.57 -9.59
C GLY A 132 4.36 -12.71 -10.60
N GLU A 133 4.43 -13.92 -10.11
CA GLU A 133 4.67 -15.15 -10.88
C GLU A 133 3.68 -15.40 -12.02
N ASP A 134 2.48 -14.82 -11.95
CA ASP A 134 1.38 -15.08 -12.88
C ASP A 134 1.38 -14.20 -14.14
N ASN A 135 2.20 -13.14 -14.19
CA ASN A 135 2.27 -12.23 -15.32
C ASN A 135 3.69 -12.15 -15.87
N ILE A 136 3.94 -12.96 -16.87
CA ILE A 136 5.18 -12.89 -17.67
C ILE A 136 5.02 -11.74 -18.65
N ASP A 137 5.86 -10.69 -18.54
CA ASP A 137 5.93 -9.67 -19.57
C ASP A 137 6.38 -10.31 -20.87
N PRO A 138 5.60 -10.22 -21.95
CA PRO A 138 5.96 -10.82 -23.23
C PRO A 138 7.22 -10.21 -23.86
N VAL A 139 7.62 -9.00 -23.44
CA VAL A 139 8.79 -8.29 -23.96
C VAL A 139 10.03 -8.51 -23.10
N TYR A 140 9.87 -8.53 -21.74
CA TYR A 140 11.00 -8.54 -20.79
C TYR A 140 11.04 -9.80 -19.92
N GLY A 141 10.16 -10.77 -20.14
CA GLY A 141 10.08 -12.01 -19.35
C GLY A 141 9.65 -11.77 -17.91
N ASN A 142 10.08 -12.64 -17.00
CA ASN A 142 9.74 -12.55 -15.55
C ASN A 142 10.48 -11.44 -14.81
N ASN A 143 11.07 -10.47 -15.49
CA ASN A 143 11.92 -9.44 -14.91
C ASN A 143 11.14 -8.14 -14.64
N TRP A 144 10.04 -8.25 -13.91
CA TRP A 144 9.26 -7.11 -13.45
C TRP A 144 10.01 -6.33 -12.38
N ARG A 145 10.76 -5.32 -12.83
CA ARG A 145 11.53 -4.45 -11.93
C ARG A 145 10.66 -3.29 -11.47
N TYR A 146 10.65 -3.11 -10.16
CA TYR A 146 10.07 -1.94 -9.52
C TYR A 146 11.20 -1.01 -9.07
N TRP A 147 11.20 0.18 -9.63
CA TRP A 147 12.22 1.16 -9.37
C TRP A 147 12.15 1.68 -7.93
N SER A 148 13.31 1.77 -7.26
CA SER A 148 13.45 2.53 -6.03
C SER A 148 13.93 3.94 -6.32
N SER A 149 13.89 4.82 -5.32
CA SER A 149 14.51 6.15 -5.37
C SER A 149 16.04 6.12 -5.24
N GLU A 150 16.64 4.93 -5.03
CA GLU A 150 18.06 4.80 -4.69
C GLU A 150 18.92 4.56 -5.93
N MET A 151 20.00 5.34 -6.04
CA MET A 151 21.04 5.19 -7.07
C MET A 151 22.26 4.47 -6.49
N THR A 152 22.98 3.76 -7.34
CA THR A 152 24.31 3.23 -7.02
C THR A 152 25.40 4.25 -7.31
N ASN A 153 26.60 4.02 -6.80
CA ASN A 153 27.77 4.87 -7.08
C ASN A 153 28.17 4.90 -8.56
N TYR A 154 27.66 3.99 -9.37
CA TYR A 154 27.96 3.88 -10.81
C TYR A 154 26.85 4.44 -11.70
N GLY A 155 25.89 5.20 -11.16
CA GLY A 155 24.80 5.78 -11.93
C GLY A 155 23.68 4.79 -12.31
N ASN A 156 23.76 3.54 -11.85
CA ASN A 156 22.65 2.60 -11.98
C ASN A 156 21.62 2.84 -10.87
N ARG A 157 20.37 2.52 -11.16
CA ARG A 157 19.29 2.60 -10.18
C ARG A 157 19.01 1.24 -9.59
N ARG A 158 18.78 1.20 -8.28
CA ARG A 158 18.34 0.00 -7.58
C ARG A 158 16.87 -0.29 -7.87
N ALA A 159 16.56 -1.56 -8.01
CA ALA A 159 15.21 -2.03 -8.24
C ALA A 159 14.99 -3.39 -7.56
N MET A 160 13.73 -3.73 -7.36
CA MET A 160 13.32 -5.04 -6.86
C MET A 160 12.50 -5.77 -7.92
N LEU A 161 12.81 -7.05 -8.12
CA LEU A 161 11.97 -7.96 -8.89
C LEU A 161 10.91 -8.53 -7.94
N LEU A 162 9.74 -7.90 -7.87
CA LEU A 162 8.70 -8.23 -6.89
C LEU A 162 8.15 -9.67 -7.01
N GLY A 163 8.33 -10.33 -8.16
CA GLY A 163 8.01 -11.75 -8.30
C GLY A 163 8.84 -12.64 -7.38
N LYS A 164 10.14 -12.34 -7.25
CA LYS A 164 11.14 -13.16 -6.54
C LYS A 164 11.73 -12.50 -5.30
N GLY A 165 11.48 -11.21 -5.09
CA GLY A 165 12.10 -10.43 -4.00
C GLY A 165 13.58 -10.11 -4.23
N ASN A 166 14.11 -10.36 -5.42
CA ASN A 166 15.51 -10.13 -5.73
C ASN A 166 15.77 -8.62 -5.87
N ILE A 167 16.78 -8.15 -5.14
CA ILE A 167 17.31 -6.79 -5.25
C ILE A 167 18.43 -6.79 -6.26
N THR A 168 18.40 -5.86 -7.20
CA THR A 168 19.45 -5.72 -8.21
C THR A 168 19.56 -4.25 -8.65
N SER A 169 20.54 -3.96 -9.49
CA SER A 169 20.73 -2.62 -10.05
C SER A 169 20.70 -2.73 -11.56
N PHE A 170 19.99 -1.79 -12.18
CA PHE A 170 19.86 -1.71 -13.62
C PHE A 170 20.29 -0.35 -14.12
N ASN A 171 20.66 -0.29 -15.39
CA ASN A 171 20.84 0.99 -16.06
C ASN A 171 19.54 1.81 -15.92
N ASN A 172 19.69 3.07 -15.51
CA ASN A 172 18.55 3.96 -15.27
C ASN A 172 17.68 4.22 -16.50
N SER A 173 18.20 3.97 -17.70
CA SER A 173 17.47 4.14 -18.98
C SER A 173 16.58 2.95 -19.36
N TRP A 174 16.47 1.93 -18.50
CA TRP A 174 15.65 0.78 -18.81
C TRP A 174 14.20 0.95 -18.31
N PRO A 175 13.21 0.37 -19.02
CA PRO A 175 11.82 0.43 -18.60
C PRO A 175 11.58 -0.39 -17.34
N GLY A 176 10.54 -0.05 -16.59
CA GLY A 176 10.15 -0.75 -15.37
C GLY A 176 8.81 -0.25 -14.82
N TYR A 177 8.56 -0.55 -13.58
CA TYR A 177 7.38 -0.11 -12.85
C TYR A 177 7.76 0.82 -11.71
N THR A 178 6.81 1.65 -11.31
CA THR A 178 6.91 2.42 -10.07
C THR A 178 5.58 2.43 -9.34
N ILE A 179 5.65 2.59 -8.04
CA ILE A 179 4.49 2.67 -7.15
C ILE A 179 4.74 3.85 -6.21
N PRO A 180 3.98 4.93 -6.30
CA PRO A 180 4.09 6.01 -5.32
C PRO A 180 3.79 5.51 -3.91
N VAL A 181 4.61 5.93 -2.95
CA VAL A 181 4.43 5.63 -1.53
C VAL A 181 4.37 6.93 -0.72
N ARG A 182 3.77 6.85 0.47
CA ARG A 182 3.70 7.99 1.41
C ARG A 182 3.64 7.52 2.86
N LYS A 183 3.92 8.43 3.78
CA LYS A 183 3.55 8.26 5.19
C LYS A 183 2.11 8.74 5.41
N TYR A 184 1.40 8.09 6.36
CA TYR A 184 -0.01 8.41 6.70
C TYR A 184 -0.16 8.74 8.18
#